data_bddd37ccd3a09334c4ac6f3c735eb7b2
#
_entry.id   bddd37ccd3a09334c4ac6f3c735eb7b2
#
_cell.length_a   1.000
_cell.length_b   1.000
_cell.length_c   1.000
_cell.angle_alpha   90.00
_cell.angle_beta   90.00
_cell.angle_gamma   90.00
#
_symmetry.space_group_name_H-M   'P 1'
#
loop_
_entity.id
_entity.type
_entity.pdbx_description
1 polymer ?
#
loop_
_entity_poly.entity_id
_entity_poly.type
_entity_poly.pdbx_seq_one_letter_code
_entity_poly.pdbx_strand_id
1 'polypeptide(L)'
;MNRTVSLKVVHKYGPCSHLRPEKASAPPTLTEILTRDQSRVNSIQSRLRQNSLEKDSSSYNSKAATTIPAKSGIPIGSFNYIVTVALGTPKKQLSLCKPCTVFCHKQKQPIFDPSHSTTYKNITCTSRQCSQLSSSTSTTPSCSTNTCVYGIGYLDGSTSQGFFASETLTLTPSDVFPNFLFGCGENNKGVFAGEAGLIGLGRSRLSLVSQISSKYGNYFSYCLPSTPSYTGSLTFGKGGRSSAGSSLQFTPLLSKSQDPTAYYVDIIGIKVGGKTLSISQSVFKTPGSVIDSGAVITRLPAAAYDALKTAFRQHMTQYRMAKPVSGFDTCYRVKKNTTLKIPSISFEFGGNIEVAIDYSGILIADSSNACLAFLGNSNSSDLVIFGNTQQKTLDVVYDVAGGKLGFGHRGCS
;
A
#
# COMPACT_ATOMS: atom_id res chain seq x y z
N MET A 1 30.09 -2.87 -10.55
CA MET A 1 29.97 -2.22 -9.21
C MET A 1 28.50 -2.13 -8.85
N ASN A 2 28.06 -2.90 -7.86
CA ASN A 2 26.68 -2.83 -7.36
C ASN A 2 26.53 -1.52 -6.57
N ARG A 3 25.90 -0.50 -7.14
CA ARG A 3 25.52 0.69 -6.38
C ARG A 3 24.18 0.45 -5.72
N THR A 4 24.19 0.33 -4.40
CA THR A 4 22.97 0.30 -3.57
C THR A 4 22.82 1.69 -2.96
N VAL A 5 21.69 2.33 -3.16
CA VAL A 5 21.35 3.59 -2.50
C VAL A 5 20.24 3.32 -1.50
N SER A 6 20.53 3.60 -0.23
CA SER A 6 19.56 3.48 0.86
C SER A 6 19.11 4.87 1.31
N LEU A 7 17.81 5.10 1.32
CA LEU A 7 17.20 6.30 1.85
C LEU A 7 16.54 5.99 3.19
N LYS A 8 16.72 6.87 4.16
CA LYS A 8 16.22 6.69 5.53
C LYS A 8 14.76 7.11 5.66
N VAL A 9 13.90 6.24 6.19
CA VAL A 9 12.49 6.54 6.47
C VAL A 9 12.32 6.91 7.92
N VAL A 10 11.72 8.04 8.19
CA VAL A 10 11.31 8.45 9.52
C VAL A 10 9.79 8.59 9.59
N HIS A 11 9.20 8.25 10.72
CA HIS A 11 7.78 8.47 10.96
C HIS A 11 7.45 9.97 10.91
N LYS A 12 6.36 10.38 10.27
CA LYS A 12 5.98 11.79 10.04
C LYS A 12 5.93 12.65 11.30
N TYR A 13 5.66 12.06 12.49
CA TYR A 13 5.71 12.71 13.80
C TYR A 13 6.72 12.07 14.74
N GLY A 14 7.59 11.20 14.21
CA GLY A 14 8.75 10.78 14.94
C GLY A 14 9.67 11.98 15.24
N PRO A 15 10.58 11.87 16.20
CA PRO A 15 11.47 12.96 16.61
C PRO A 15 12.34 13.50 15.46
N CYS A 16 12.46 12.77 14.36
CA CYS A 16 13.26 13.14 13.18
C CYS A 16 12.42 13.64 11.98
N SER A 17 11.12 13.93 12.15
CA SER A 17 10.26 14.40 11.06
C SER A 17 10.22 15.91 10.94
N HIS A 18 10.55 16.45 9.76
CA HIS A 18 10.40 17.86 9.41
C HIS A 18 8.93 18.33 9.31
N LEU A 19 7.96 17.41 9.48
CA LEU A 19 6.52 17.67 9.34
C LEU A 19 5.79 17.69 10.70
N ARG A 20 6.50 17.91 11.79
CA ARG A 20 5.92 18.01 13.12
C ARG A 20 5.03 19.26 13.19
N PRO A 21 3.72 19.15 13.52
CA PRO A 21 2.86 20.33 13.68
C PRO A 21 3.22 21.05 14.96
N GLU A 22 3.35 22.35 14.90
CA GLU A 22 3.52 23.21 16.09
C GLU A 22 2.26 23.29 16.97
N LYS A 23 1.08 22.91 16.44
CA LYS A 23 -0.15 22.72 17.24
C LYS A 23 -0.90 21.50 16.71
N ALA A 24 -1.09 20.51 17.57
CA ALA A 24 -1.70 19.23 17.24
C ALA A 24 -3.20 19.34 16.98
N SER A 25 -3.63 19.03 15.74
CA SER A 25 -4.96 18.46 15.52
C SER A 25 -4.95 17.03 16.03
N ALA A 26 -6.02 16.60 16.71
CA ALA A 26 -6.14 15.24 17.20
C ALA A 26 -5.90 14.21 16.08
N PRO A 27 -5.22 13.08 16.35
CA PRO A 27 -5.05 12.01 15.35
C PRO A 27 -6.43 11.45 14.98
N PRO A 28 -6.62 10.95 13.74
CA PRO A 28 -7.89 10.38 13.33
C PRO A 28 -8.27 9.20 14.21
N THR A 29 -9.55 9.07 14.45
CA THR A 29 -10.12 7.95 15.20
C THR A 29 -9.97 6.65 14.42
N LEU A 30 -9.96 5.52 15.12
CA LEU A 30 -9.94 4.19 14.51
C LEU A 30 -11.12 4.02 13.53
N THR A 31 -12.29 4.58 13.85
CA THR A 31 -13.48 4.56 12.98
C THR A 31 -13.23 5.28 11.66
N GLU A 32 -12.65 6.48 11.67
CA GLU A 32 -12.34 7.22 10.45
C GLU A 32 -11.34 6.49 9.56
N ILE A 33 -10.38 5.80 10.17
CA ILE A 33 -9.39 4.99 9.48
C ILE A 33 -10.05 3.81 8.76
N LEU A 34 -10.87 3.05 9.49
CA LEU A 34 -11.53 1.87 8.95
C LEU A 34 -12.58 2.22 7.90
N THR A 35 -13.24 3.37 8.03
CA THR A 35 -14.14 3.88 6.98
C THR A 35 -13.37 4.11 5.68
N ARG A 36 -12.18 4.72 5.74
CA ARG A 36 -11.31 4.92 4.57
C ARG A 36 -10.78 3.60 4.01
N ASP A 37 -10.38 2.67 4.89
CA ASP A 37 -9.93 1.34 4.48
C ASP A 37 -11.04 0.55 3.79
N GLN A 38 -12.26 0.57 4.34
CA GLN A 38 -13.42 -0.09 3.73
C GLN A 38 -13.70 0.46 2.32
N SER A 39 -13.55 1.74 2.12
CA SER A 39 -13.73 2.38 0.81
C SER A 39 -12.68 1.90 -0.20
N ARG A 40 -11.42 1.74 0.22
CA ARG A 40 -10.38 1.13 -0.63
C ARG A 40 -10.69 -0.32 -0.96
N VAL A 41 -11.12 -1.10 0.03
CA VAL A 41 -11.54 -2.50 -0.16
C VAL A 41 -12.67 -2.58 -1.19
N ASN A 42 -13.68 -1.75 -1.06
CA ASN A 42 -14.80 -1.68 -2.01
C ASN A 42 -14.30 -1.34 -3.43
N SER A 43 -13.31 -0.44 -3.56
CA SER A 43 -12.70 -0.09 -4.84
C SER A 43 -11.99 -1.28 -5.50
N ILE A 44 -11.26 -2.08 -4.73
CA ILE A 44 -10.60 -3.29 -5.23
C ILE A 44 -11.65 -4.30 -5.70
N GLN A 45 -12.67 -4.54 -4.89
CA GLN A 45 -13.73 -5.51 -5.19
C GLN A 45 -14.53 -5.11 -6.45
N SER A 46 -14.85 -3.83 -6.64
CA SER A 46 -15.62 -3.37 -7.80
C SER A 46 -14.85 -3.41 -9.11
N ARG A 47 -13.54 -3.12 -9.12
CA ARG A 47 -12.69 -3.25 -10.31
C ARG A 47 -12.70 -4.67 -10.86
N LEU A 48 -12.71 -5.65 -9.98
CA LEU A 48 -12.76 -7.07 -10.35
C LEU A 48 -14.08 -7.47 -11.01
N ARG A 49 -15.19 -6.84 -10.61
CA ARG A 49 -16.51 -7.10 -11.20
C ARG A 49 -16.66 -6.48 -12.59
N GLN A 50 -15.88 -5.45 -12.92
CA GLN A 50 -16.00 -4.69 -14.18
C GLN A 50 -15.06 -5.16 -15.30
N ASN A 51 -13.90 -5.76 -14.97
CA ASN A 51 -12.84 -6.03 -15.94
C ASN A 51 -12.72 -7.51 -16.30
N SER A 52 -13.48 -7.96 -17.30
CA SER A 52 -13.41 -9.31 -17.87
C SER A 52 -12.75 -9.36 -19.24
N LEU A 53 -11.77 -8.54 -19.59
CA LEU A 53 -11.05 -8.68 -20.89
C LEU A 53 -9.69 -7.98 -20.93
N GLU A 54 -8.71 -8.73 -21.43
CA GLU A 54 -7.43 -8.45 -22.11
C GLU A 54 -6.11 -8.76 -21.37
N LYS A 55 -5.25 -9.47 -22.13
CA LYS A 55 -3.88 -9.92 -21.76
C LYS A 55 -2.83 -9.07 -22.45
N ASP A 56 -1.71 -8.80 -21.79
CA ASP A 56 -0.38 -8.94 -22.42
C ASP A 56 0.79 -8.84 -21.41
N SER A 57 1.89 -9.54 -21.72
CA SER A 57 3.09 -9.70 -20.90
C SER A 57 4.36 -9.30 -21.66
N SER A 58 5.32 -8.65 -20.97
CA SER A 58 6.70 -8.52 -21.44
C SER A 58 7.71 -8.51 -20.29
N SER A 59 8.88 -9.12 -20.53
CA SER A 59 9.96 -9.37 -19.56
C SER A 59 11.18 -8.51 -19.84
N TYR A 60 11.82 -7.97 -18.78
CA TYR A 60 13.11 -7.26 -18.85
C TYR A 60 14.03 -7.61 -17.65
N ASN A 61 15.33 -7.71 -17.91
CA ASN A 61 16.36 -7.95 -16.89
C ASN A 61 17.21 -6.69 -16.65
N SER A 62 17.28 -6.22 -15.40
CA SER A 62 18.13 -5.10 -15.00
C SER A 62 18.79 -5.36 -13.64
N LYS A 63 20.02 -4.82 -13.43
CA LYS A 63 20.89 -5.12 -12.28
C LYS A 63 21.08 -3.96 -11.29
N ALA A 64 20.41 -2.83 -11.48
CA ALA A 64 20.53 -1.70 -10.57
C ALA A 64 19.53 -1.80 -9.41
N ALA A 65 19.85 -1.22 -8.26
CA ALA A 65 18.96 -1.10 -7.11
C ALA A 65 18.99 0.30 -6.49
N THR A 66 17.87 0.78 -6.01
CA THR A 66 17.75 1.99 -5.19
C THR A 66 16.70 1.78 -4.12
N THR A 67 16.91 2.40 -2.95
CA THR A 67 16.01 2.28 -1.79
C THR A 67 15.48 3.63 -1.39
N ILE A 68 14.17 3.73 -1.25
CA ILE A 68 13.47 4.91 -0.74
C ILE A 68 12.86 4.56 0.62
N PRO A 69 13.00 5.44 1.60
CA PRO A 69 12.43 5.24 2.92
C PRO A 69 10.88 5.22 2.90
N ALA A 70 10.24 4.26 3.59
CA ALA A 70 8.78 4.18 3.79
C ALA A 70 8.39 4.53 5.23
N LYS A 71 7.44 5.45 5.42
CA LYS A 71 6.99 5.97 6.73
C LYS A 71 5.56 5.54 7.02
N SER A 72 5.21 5.38 8.31
CA SER A 72 3.82 5.24 8.70
C SER A 72 3.06 6.56 8.51
N GLY A 73 1.88 6.49 7.90
CA GLY A 73 1.01 7.64 7.68
C GLY A 73 0.05 7.95 8.84
N ILE A 74 0.08 7.14 9.92
CA ILE A 74 -0.82 7.32 11.09
C ILE A 74 -0.94 8.78 11.54
N PRO A 75 0.16 9.52 11.65
CA PRO A 75 0.10 10.86 12.20
C PRO A 75 -0.45 11.94 11.26
N ILE A 76 -0.71 11.62 9.99
CA ILE A 76 -1.40 12.54 9.07
C ILE A 76 -2.84 12.13 8.81
N GLY A 77 -3.31 11.13 9.55
CA GLY A 77 -4.64 10.58 9.37
C GLY A 77 -4.74 9.48 8.33
N SER A 78 -3.60 8.91 7.92
CA SER A 78 -3.52 7.74 7.06
C SER A 78 -2.80 6.60 7.79
N PHE A 79 -3.37 5.40 7.77
CA PHE A 79 -2.68 4.19 8.22
C PHE A 79 -1.81 3.58 7.12
N ASN A 80 -1.70 4.25 5.98
CA ASN A 80 -0.76 3.92 4.93
C ASN A 80 0.64 4.44 5.24
N TYR A 81 1.59 4.01 4.44
CA TYR A 81 2.99 4.36 4.60
C TYR A 81 3.39 5.45 3.59
N ILE A 82 4.32 6.31 4.01
CA ILE A 82 4.73 7.48 3.24
C ILE A 82 6.19 7.36 2.86
N VAL A 83 6.48 7.70 1.62
CA VAL A 83 7.84 7.90 1.12
C VAL A 83 8.00 9.35 0.65
N THR A 84 9.23 9.86 0.67
CA THR A 84 9.55 11.19 0.16
C THR A 84 10.31 11.05 -1.14
N VAL A 85 9.82 11.70 -2.19
CA VAL A 85 10.49 11.84 -3.48
C VAL A 85 10.50 13.31 -3.86
N ALA A 86 11.19 13.73 -4.92
CA ALA A 86 11.12 15.10 -5.39
C ALA A 86 10.69 15.16 -6.86
N LEU A 87 9.96 16.21 -7.22
CA LEU A 87 9.54 16.52 -8.58
C LEU A 87 10.08 17.88 -9.01
N GLY A 88 10.30 18.03 -10.31
CA GLY A 88 10.63 19.31 -10.94
C GLY A 88 12.10 19.62 -11.09
N THR A 89 12.35 20.67 -11.88
CA THR A 89 13.67 21.25 -12.07
C THR A 89 13.55 22.77 -11.92
N PRO A 90 14.06 23.36 -10.84
CA PRO A 90 14.80 22.74 -9.73
C PRO A 90 13.91 21.78 -8.89
N LYS A 91 14.50 20.73 -8.36
CA LYS A 91 13.78 19.71 -7.60
C LYS A 91 13.14 20.31 -6.35
N LYS A 92 11.84 20.05 -6.16
CA LYS A 92 11.13 20.35 -4.93
C LYS A 92 10.67 19.05 -4.26
N GLN A 93 10.84 18.94 -2.95
CA GLN A 93 10.29 17.83 -2.19
C GLN A 93 8.77 17.94 -2.19
N LEU A 94 8.15 16.85 -2.54
CA LEU A 94 6.79 16.64 -3.01
C LEU A 94 5.70 17.53 -2.52
N SER A 95 4.87 17.79 -3.53
CA SER A 95 3.72 18.65 -3.44
C SER A 95 2.69 18.27 -4.49
N LEU A 96 1.40 18.55 -4.26
CA LEU A 96 0.39 18.56 -5.30
C LEU A 96 0.68 19.67 -6.30
N CYS A 97 0.19 19.50 -7.55
CA CYS A 97 0.30 20.55 -8.55
C CYS A 97 -0.56 21.79 -8.22
N LYS A 98 -0.05 22.97 -8.54
CA LYS A 98 -0.78 24.23 -8.55
C LYS A 98 -1.13 24.60 -10.01
N PRO A 99 -2.26 25.24 -10.29
CA PRO A 99 -3.21 25.74 -9.32
C PRO A 99 -4.31 24.73 -9.03
N CYS A 100 -4.55 24.48 -7.75
CA CYS A 100 -5.77 23.85 -7.34
C CYS A 100 -6.88 24.91 -7.43
N THR A 101 -7.47 25.04 -8.63
CA THR A 101 -8.39 26.15 -8.91
C THR A 101 -9.81 25.89 -8.44
N VAL A 102 -10.18 24.63 -8.18
CA VAL A 102 -11.57 24.25 -7.89
C VAL A 102 -11.74 23.68 -6.48
N PHE A 103 -10.95 22.71 -6.06
CA PHE A 103 -11.05 22.11 -4.72
C PHE A 103 -9.72 21.50 -4.26
N CYS A 104 -9.18 22.03 -3.17
CA CYS A 104 -7.92 21.56 -2.57
C CYS A 104 -8.17 21.03 -1.18
N HIS A 105 -7.66 19.82 -0.87
CA HIS A 105 -7.55 19.39 0.52
C HIS A 105 -6.35 20.06 1.21
N LYS A 106 -6.45 20.28 2.51
CA LYS A 106 -5.33 20.81 3.31
C LYS A 106 -4.19 19.81 3.36
N GLN A 107 -3.13 20.05 2.60
CA GLN A 107 -1.88 19.31 2.71
C GLN A 107 -0.88 20.06 3.58
N LYS A 108 0.07 19.31 4.16
CA LYS A 108 1.11 19.86 5.05
C LYS A 108 2.44 20.12 4.33
N GLN A 109 2.58 19.65 3.10
CA GLN A 109 3.77 19.85 2.28
C GLN A 109 3.58 21.03 1.31
N PRO A 110 4.65 21.69 0.87
CA PRO A 110 4.57 22.75 -0.13
C PRO A 110 3.90 22.24 -1.42
N ILE A 111 3.12 23.06 -2.09
CA ILE A 111 2.43 22.71 -3.34
C ILE A 111 3.43 22.80 -4.50
N PHE A 112 3.47 21.78 -5.38
CA PHE A 112 4.24 21.80 -6.61
C PHE A 112 3.61 22.80 -7.58
N ASP A 113 4.39 23.76 -8.04
CA ASP A 113 3.96 24.72 -9.03
C ASP A 113 4.62 24.40 -10.37
N PRO A 114 3.86 23.89 -11.36
CA PRO A 114 4.39 23.56 -12.67
C PRO A 114 5.05 24.74 -13.38
N SER A 115 4.58 25.98 -13.13
CA SER A 115 5.13 27.19 -13.75
C SER A 115 6.57 27.49 -13.31
N HIS A 116 7.00 26.93 -12.19
CA HIS A 116 8.36 27.06 -11.67
C HIS A 116 9.24 25.85 -12.00
N SER A 117 8.80 24.93 -12.87
CA SER A 117 9.63 23.80 -13.32
C SER A 117 9.91 23.88 -14.80
N THR A 118 11.18 23.84 -15.15
CA THR A 118 11.64 23.88 -16.55
C THR A 118 11.44 22.55 -17.29
N THR A 119 11.12 21.46 -16.59
CA THR A 119 10.96 20.11 -17.15
C THR A 119 9.50 19.63 -17.18
N TYR A 120 8.56 20.41 -16.64
CA TYR A 120 7.14 20.09 -16.69
C TYR A 120 6.58 20.20 -18.12
N LYS A 121 5.81 19.20 -18.53
CA LYS A 121 5.10 19.20 -19.83
C LYS A 121 3.73 18.54 -19.70
N ASN A 122 2.70 19.22 -20.22
CA ASN A 122 1.39 18.62 -20.38
C ASN A 122 1.43 17.52 -21.47
N ILE A 123 0.70 16.45 -21.25
CA ILE A 123 0.49 15.38 -22.22
C ILE A 123 -0.69 15.75 -23.11
N THR A 124 -0.52 15.66 -24.42
CA THR A 124 -1.59 15.98 -25.37
C THR A 124 -2.65 14.88 -25.45
N CYS A 125 -3.88 15.24 -25.77
CA CYS A 125 -5.03 14.33 -25.86
C CYS A 125 -4.81 13.19 -26.87
N THR A 126 -4.15 13.47 -27.99
CA THR A 126 -3.92 12.51 -29.09
C THR A 126 -2.70 11.62 -28.85
N SER A 127 -1.99 11.81 -27.74
CA SER A 127 -0.78 11.04 -27.47
C SER A 127 -1.09 9.61 -27.02
N ARG A 128 -0.16 8.70 -27.31
CA ARG A 128 -0.22 7.32 -26.81
C ARG A 128 -0.21 7.28 -25.28
N GLN A 129 0.45 8.22 -24.62
CA GLN A 129 0.48 8.32 -23.18
C GLN A 129 -0.91 8.61 -22.62
N CYS A 130 -1.69 9.50 -23.26
CA CYS A 130 -3.06 9.79 -22.84
C CYS A 130 -3.96 8.55 -22.96
N SER A 131 -3.88 7.81 -24.04
CA SER A 131 -4.69 6.59 -24.20
C SER A 131 -4.35 5.48 -23.18
N GLN A 132 -3.13 5.46 -22.64
CA GLN A 132 -2.74 4.51 -21.57
C GLN A 132 -3.46 4.74 -20.23
N LEU A 133 -4.06 5.92 -20.02
CA LEU A 133 -4.82 6.18 -18.80
C LEU A 133 -6.02 5.24 -18.65
N SER A 134 -6.75 4.95 -19.74
CA SER A 134 -7.93 4.07 -19.70
C SER A 134 -7.62 2.71 -19.08
N SER A 135 -6.50 2.09 -19.51
CA SER A 135 -6.07 0.79 -18.97
C SER A 135 -5.50 0.85 -17.55
N SER A 136 -5.07 2.03 -17.10
CA SER A 136 -4.40 2.21 -15.80
C SER A 136 -5.33 2.71 -14.71
N THR A 137 -6.39 3.44 -15.06
CA THR A 137 -7.31 4.08 -14.11
C THR A 137 -8.73 3.54 -14.17
N SER A 138 -9.03 2.67 -15.16
CA SER A 138 -10.38 2.19 -15.48
C SER A 138 -11.37 3.33 -15.81
N THR A 139 -10.86 4.51 -16.16
CA THR A 139 -11.63 5.69 -16.57
C THR A 139 -11.12 6.19 -17.90
N THR A 140 -12.02 6.57 -18.80
CA THR A 140 -11.65 7.20 -20.07
C THR A 140 -11.11 8.60 -19.80
N PRO A 141 -9.90 8.95 -20.29
CA PRO A 141 -9.38 10.30 -20.17
C PRO A 141 -10.26 11.28 -20.94
N SER A 142 -10.36 12.50 -20.42
CA SER A 142 -10.98 13.62 -21.13
C SER A 142 -9.93 14.55 -21.71
N CYS A 143 -10.38 15.55 -22.47
CA CYS A 143 -9.50 16.52 -23.13
C CYS A 143 -9.92 17.93 -22.76
N SER A 144 -8.98 18.77 -22.37
CA SER A 144 -9.18 20.19 -22.14
C SER A 144 -8.10 20.98 -22.85
N THR A 145 -8.48 21.84 -23.79
CA THR A 145 -7.56 22.68 -24.57
C THR A 145 -6.33 21.93 -25.10
N ASN A 146 -6.58 20.75 -25.73
CA ASN A 146 -5.55 19.83 -26.22
C ASN A 146 -4.68 19.14 -25.12
N THR A 147 -4.99 19.33 -23.85
CA THR A 147 -4.30 18.67 -22.74
C THR A 147 -5.11 17.48 -22.25
N CYS A 148 -4.44 16.35 -22.06
CA CYS A 148 -5.02 15.12 -21.52
C CYS A 148 -5.38 15.31 -20.04
N VAL A 149 -6.63 15.03 -19.70
CA VAL A 149 -7.16 15.14 -18.33
C VAL A 149 -7.44 13.75 -17.79
N TYR A 150 -6.85 13.42 -16.67
CA TYR A 150 -7.17 12.21 -15.95
C TYR A 150 -8.31 12.44 -14.94
N GLY A 151 -9.06 11.38 -14.65
CA GLY A 151 -10.01 11.33 -13.56
C GLY A 151 -9.91 9.99 -12.84
N ILE A 152 -9.85 10.02 -11.52
CA ILE A 152 -9.89 8.82 -10.68
C ILE A 152 -10.97 9.04 -9.64
N GLY A 153 -11.93 8.13 -9.60
CA GLY A 153 -12.93 8.03 -8.53
C GLY A 153 -12.58 6.89 -7.59
N TYR A 154 -12.66 7.17 -6.32
CA TYR A 154 -12.53 6.18 -5.25
C TYR A 154 -13.93 5.93 -4.66
N LEU A 155 -14.22 4.68 -4.23
CA LEU A 155 -15.56 4.34 -3.75
C LEU A 155 -15.94 4.98 -2.41
N ASP A 156 -14.98 5.59 -1.71
CA ASP A 156 -15.25 6.44 -0.54
C ASP A 156 -15.79 7.82 -0.94
N GLY A 157 -16.11 8.01 -2.20
CA GLY A 157 -16.52 9.29 -2.74
C GLY A 157 -15.35 10.26 -2.97
N SER A 158 -14.12 9.87 -2.64
CA SER A 158 -12.94 10.68 -2.98
C SER A 158 -12.73 10.67 -4.48
N THR A 159 -12.37 11.83 -5.03
CA THR A 159 -12.05 11.98 -6.46
C THR A 159 -10.80 12.79 -6.64
N SER A 160 -10.01 12.44 -7.65
CA SER A 160 -8.89 13.25 -8.12
C SER A 160 -9.00 13.44 -9.62
N GLN A 161 -8.97 14.69 -10.05
CA GLN A 161 -9.00 15.08 -11.45
C GLN A 161 -7.96 16.15 -11.70
N GLY A 162 -7.32 16.11 -12.86
CA GLY A 162 -6.32 17.11 -13.22
C GLY A 162 -5.63 16.78 -14.53
N PHE A 163 -4.58 17.52 -14.84
CA PHE A 163 -3.81 17.31 -16.07
C PHE A 163 -2.90 16.10 -15.95
N PHE A 164 -2.86 15.30 -17.01
CA PHE A 164 -1.86 14.27 -17.16
C PHE A 164 -0.59 14.91 -17.73
N ALA A 165 0.51 14.71 -17.07
CA ALA A 165 1.74 15.43 -17.34
C ALA A 165 2.98 14.55 -17.22
N SER A 166 4.09 15.05 -17.73
CA SER A 166 5.42 14.49 -17.50
C SER A 166 6.30 15.49 -16.74
N GLU A 167 7.17 14.97 -15.90
CA GLU A 167 8.09 15.75 -15.07
C GLU A 167 9.37 14.96 -14.74
N THR A 168 10.40 15.63 -14.25
CA THR A 168 11.57 14.98 -13.70
C THR A 168 11.30 14.50 -12.28
N LEU A 169 11.29 13.18 -12.09
CA LEU A 169 11.22 12.55 -10.77
C LEU A 169 12.61 12.28 -10.22
N THR A 170 12.87 12.72 -9.00
CA THR A 170 14.10 12.44 -8.27
C THR A 170 13.80 11.57 -7.07
N LEU A 171 14.30 10.33 -7.07
CA LEU A 171 14.23 9.43 -5.93
C LEU A 171 15.38 9.66 -4.96
N THR A 172 16.58 9.80 -5.50
CA THR A 172 17.81 10.15 -4.76
C THR A 172 18.65 11.13 -5.59
N PRO A 173 19.70 11.74 -5.05
CA PRO A 173 20.56 12.62 -5.84
C PRO A 173 21.16 11.98 -7.12
N SER A 174 21.31 10.65 -7.14
CA SER A 174 21.81 9.87 -8.27
C SER A 174 20.74 9.16 -9.09
N ASP A 175 19.49 9.22 -8.65
CA ASP A 175 18.36 8.51 -9.26
C ASP A 175 17.30 9.50 -9.73
N VAL A 176 17.60 10.07 -10.89
CA VAL A 176 16.78 11.09 -11.56
C VAL A 176 16.17 10.48 -12.83
N PHE A 177 14.85 10.62 -12.97
CA PHE A 177 14.07 10.06 -14.08
C PHE A 177 13.36 11.19 -14.81
N PRO A 178 13.85 11.62 -15.97
CA PRO A 178 13.18 12.60 -16.81
C PRO A 178 11.93 11.99 -17.45
N ASN A 179 10.97 12.84 -17.81
CA ASN A 179 9.72 12.47 -18.47
C ASN A 179 8.88 11.43 -17.70
N PHE A 180 8.94 11.43 -16.39
CA PHE A 180 8.09 10.60 -15.54
C PHE A 180 6.64 11.06 -15.66
N LEU A 181 5.75 10.15 -16.02
CA LEU A 181 4.32 10.42 -16.21
C LEU A 181 3.58 10.39 -14.89
N PHE A 182 2.75 11.41 -14.63
CA PHE A 182 1.97 11.52 -13.40
C PHE A 182 0.70 12.35 -13.60
N GLY A 183 -0.25 12.20 -12.68
CA GLY A 183 -1.43 13.06 -12.61
C GLY A 183 -1.17 14.29 -11.75
N CYS A 184 -1.27 15.47 -12.34
CA CYS A 184 -1.20 16.76 -11.65
C CYS A 184 -2.60 17.15 -11.20
N GLY A 185 -2.94 16.86 -9.93
CA GLY A 185 -4.30 16.99 -9.40
C GLY A 185 -4.72 18.42 -9.15
N GLU A 186 -5.80 18.87 -9.80
CA GLU A 186 -6.36 20.22 -9.67
C GLU A 186 -7.66 20.25 -8.89
N ASN A 187 -8.42 19.16 -8.95
CA ASN A 187 -9.69 19.03 -8.25
C ASN A 187 -9.68 17.71 -7.47
N ASN A 188 -9.34 17.82 -6.18
CA ASN A 188 -9.18 16.68 -5.27
C ASN A 188 -10.19 16.79 -4.14
N LYS A 189 -11.25 15.97 -4.16
CA LYS A 189 -12.33 15.94 -3.17
C LYS A 189 -12.31 14.64 -2.39
N GLY A 190 -12.71 14.71 -1.13
CA GLY A 190 -12.90 13.52 -0.29
C GLY A 190 -11.94 13.44 0.89
N VAL A 191 -11.66 12.23 1.33
CA VAL A 191 -10.93 11.95 2.59
C VAL A 191 -9.42 11.83 2.41
N PHE A 192 -8.84 12.66 1.55
CA PHE A 192 -7.38 12.80 1.49
C PHE A 192 -6.85 13.36 2.81
N ALA A 193 -5.80 12.75 3.34
CA ALA A 193 -5.13 13.24 4.54
C ALA A 193 -4.12 14.36 4.18
N GLY A 194 -3.06 14.52 4.95
CA GLY A 194 -2.07 15.59 4.68
C GLY A 194 -0.95 15.21 3.68
N GLU A 195 -1.10 14.11 2.95
CA GLU A 195 -0.15 13.67 1.91
C GLU A 195 -0.22 14.53 0.66
N ALA A 196 0.89 14.62 -0.05
CA ALA A 196 0.99 15.37 -1.30
C ALA A 196 0.48 14.59 -2.53
N GLY A 197 0.27 13.30 -2.40
CA GLY A 197 -0.20 12.41 -3.47
C GLY A 197 0.02 10.95 -3.17
N LEU A 198 -0.22 10.11 -4.16
CA LEU A 198 -0.13 8.66 -4.08
C LEU A 198 0.94 8.15 -5.06
N ILE A 199 1.73 7.17 -4.64
CA ILE A 199 2.69 6.46 -5.48
C ILE A 199 2.12 5.08 -5.80
N GLY A 200 1.85 4.83 -7.08
CA GLY A 200 1.39 3.54 -7.55
C GLY A 200 2.56 2.55 -7.68
N LEU A 201 2.48 1.43 -6.97
CA LEU A 201 3.43 0.31 -7.06
C LEU A 201 2.86 -0.92 -7.78
N GLY A 202 1.65 -0.82 -8.32
CA GLY A 202 0.98 -1.91 -9.03
C GLY A 202 1.66 -2.26 -10.37
N ARG A 203 1.06 -3.19 -11.11
CA ARG A 203 1.60 -3.71 -12.38
C ARG A 203 1.23 -2.86 -13.60
N SER A 204 0.50 -1.75 -13.40
CA SER A 204 0.18 -0.82 -14.50
C SER A 204 1.44 -0.21 -15.11
N ARG A 205 1.41 0.05 -16.42
CA ARG A 205 2.51 0.74 -17.15
C ARG A 205 2.81 2.14 -16.63
N LEU A 206 1.83 2.80 -16.01
CA LEU A 206 1.99 4.12 -15.38
C LEU A 206 2.47 4.06 -13.93
N SER A 207 2.63 2.87 -13.35
CA SER A 207 3.19 2.74 -12.00
C SER A 207 4.64 3.18 -11.93
N LEU A 208 5.08 3.63 -10.76
CA LEU A 208 6.50 3.97 -10.54
C LEU A 208 7.41 2.80 -10.92
N VAL A 209 7.07 1.57 -10.51
CA VAL A 209 7.87 0.35 -10.80
C VAL A 209 8.08 0.19 -12.30
N SER A 210 7.02 0.32 -13.09
CA SER A 210 7.08 0.16 -14.55
C SER A 210 7.86 1.28 -15.22
N GLN A 211 7.68 2.52 -14.80
CA GLN A 211 8.33 3.67 -15.41
C GLN A 211 9.85 3.74 -15.14
N ILE A 212 10.32 3.16 -14.04
CA ILE A 212 11.77 3.10 -13.72
C ILE A 212 12.39 1.74 -14.04
N SER A 213 11.65 0.84 -14.67
CA SER A 213 12.05 -0.56 -14.90
C SER A 213 13.28 -0.70 -15.80
N SER A 214 13.54 0.24 -16.70
CA SER A 214 14.78 0.26 -17.51
C SER A 214 16.05 0.30 -16.67
N LYS A 215 16.01 0.93 -15.48
CA LYS A 215 17.15 1.03 -14.56
C LYS A 215 17.14 -0.06 -13.48
N TYR A 216 15.96 -0.45 -12.96
CA TYR A 216 15.84 -1.32 -11.79
C TYR A 216 15.15 -2.65 -12.07
N GLY A 217 14.68 -2.87 -13.30
CA GLY A 217 13.80 -4.00 -13.63
C GLY A 217 12.43 -3.86 -12.96
N ASN A 218 11.62 -4.87 -13.13
CA ASN A 218 10.35 -4.98 -12.42
C ASN A 218 10.56 -5.74 -11.09
N TYR A 219 11.47 -5.21 -10.27
CA TYR A 219 11.83 -5.78 -8.97
C TYR A 219 11.84 -4.67 -7.92
N PHE A 220 11.08 -4.86 -6.86
CA PHE A 220 11.09 -3.96 -5.72
C PHE A 220 10.79 -4.71 -4.43
N SER A 221 11.13 -4.10 -3.31
CA SER A 221 10.80 -4.62 -1.99
C SER A 221 10.48 -3.47 -1.04
N TYR A 222 9.73 -3.78 -0.01
CA TYR A 222 9.55 -2.86 1.10
C TYR A 222 9.58 -3.60 2.43
N CYS A 223 9.91 -2.86 3.48
CA CYS A 223 9.64 -3.22 4.85
C CYS A 223 8.86 -2.09 5.53
N LEU A 224 7.74 -2.44 6.15
CA LEU A 224 6.84 -1.49 6.81
C LEU A 224 7.13 -1.49 8.32
N PRO A 225 7.44 -0.34 8.94
CA PRO A 225 7.79 -0.29 10.36
C PRO A 225 6.59 -0.66 11.24
N SER A 226 6.86 -1.34 12.35
CA SER A 226 5.85 -1.78 13.33
C SER A 226 5.18 -0.62 14.04
N THR A 227 5.93 0.44 14.33
CA THR A 227 5.46 1.62 15.06
C THR A 227 5.90 2.92 14.38
N PRO A 228 5.28 4.05 14.74
CA PRO A 228 5.68 5.37 14.26
C PRO A 228 7.12 5.78 14.57
N SER A 229 7.74 5.17 15.57
CA SER A 229 9.11 5.49 15.99
C SER A 229 10.18 4.81 15.15
N TYR A 230 9.81 3.79 14.40
CA TYR A 230 10.71 3.04 13.55
C TYR A 230 10.64 3.49 12.08
N THR A 231 11.61 3.04 11.35
CA THR A 231 11.81 3.40 9.94
C THR A 231 11.78 2.14 9.09
N GLY A 232 10.99 2.15 8.04
CA GLY A 232 10.97 1.12 7.02
C GLY A 232 11.73 1.54 5.76
N SER A 233 11.55 0.78 4.69
CA SER A 233 12.22 1.01 3.42
C SER A 233 11.34 0.63 2.23
N LEU A 234 11.52 1.32 1.12
CA LEU A 234 11.07 0.94 -0.21
C LEU A 234 12.30 0.91 -1.12
N THR A 235 12.59 -0.24 -1.71
CA THR A 235 13.78 -0.48 -2.51
C THR A 235 13.40 -0.93 -3.90
N PHE A 236 14.05 -0.40 -4.92
CA PHE A 236 13.91 -0.82 -6.32
C PHE A 236 15.18 -1.52 -6.79
N GLY A 237 15.02 -2.60 -7.56
CA GLY A 237 16.11 -3.42 -8.10
C GLY A 237 16.62 -4.52 -7.15
N LYS A 238 17.29 -5.53 -7.72
CA LYS A 238 17.71 -6.77 -7.02
C LYS A 238 18.87 -6.60 -6.02
N GLY A 239 19.52 -5.46 -5.96
CA GLY A 239 20.72 -5.24 -5.10
C GLY A 239 20.40 -4.68 -3.70
N GLY A 240 19.16 -4.30 -3.43
CA GLY A 240 18.71 -3.87 -2.11
C GLY A 240 18.48 -5.08 -1.22
N ARG A 241 19.50 -5.54 -0.51
CA ARG A 241 19.31 -6.58 0.52
C ARG A 241 18.61 -5.97 1.72
N SER A 242 17.59 -6.68 2.22
CA SER A 242 17.22 -6.63 3.61
C SER A 242 18.47 -6.70 4.50
N SER A 243 18.58 -5.80 5.44
CA SER A 243 19.73 -5.71 6.37
C SER A 243 19.80 -6.84 7.40
N ALA A 244 18.83 -7.75 7.40
CA ALA A 244 18.81 -8.91 8.26
C ALA A 244 18.99 -10.17 7.39
N GLY A 245 20.01 -10.97 7.66
CA GLY A 245 20.35 -12.22 6.99
C GLY A 245 19.28 -13.32 7.06
N SER A 246 18.01 -12.96 6.96
CA SER A 246 16.87 -13.85 6.92
C SER A 246 16.73 -14.47 5.53
N SER A 247 16.55 -15.79 5.49
CA SER A 247 16.23 -16.50 4.26
C SER A 247 14.87 -16.04 3.73
N LEU A 248 14.84 -15.46 2.52
CA LEU A 248 13.61 -15.12 1.82
C LEU A 248 12.90 -16.41 1.37
N GLN A 249 11.63 -16.53 1.67
CA GLN A 249 10.76 -17.58 1.17
C GLN A 249 9.86 -17.02 0.08
N PHE A 250 9.72 -17.73 -1.05
CA PHE A 250 8.99 -17.21 -2.21
C PHE A 250 7.74 -18.04 -2.51
N THR A 251 6.60 -17.34 -2.70
CA THR A 251 5.35 -17.87 -3.26
C THR A 251 5.18 -17.38 -4.70
N PRO A 252 4.52 -18.16 -5.59
CA PRO A 252 4.18 -17.69 -6.92
C PRO A 252 3.29 -16.44 -6.91
N LEU A 253 3.58 -15.48 -7.78
CA LEU A 253 2.64 -14.41 -8.15
C LEU A 253 1.70 -14.96 -9.23
N LEU A 254 0.41 -14.91 -8.94
CA LEU A 254 -0.62 -15.33 -9.86
C LEU A 254 -1.02 -14.17 -10.77
N SER A 255 -1.57 -14.51 -11.94
CA SER A 255 -2.15 -13.54 -12.88
C SER A 255 -3.62 -13.84 -13.06
N LYS A 256 -4.47 -12.82 -12.93
CA LYS A 256 -5.89 -12.90 -13.24
C LYS A 256 -6.24 -11.86 -14.29
N SER A 257 -7.03 -12.26 -15.28
CA SER A 257 -7.45 -11.38 -16.38
C SER A 257 -8.37 -10.24 -15.92
N GLN A 258 -9.08 -10.44 -14.80
CA GLN A 258 -10.04 -9.46 -14.28
C GLN A 258 -9.37 -8.17 -13.78
N ASP A 259 -8.19 -8.27 -13.18
CA ASP A 259 -7.37 -7.10 -12.82
C ASP A 259 -5.88 -7.45 -12.96
N PRO A 260 -5.28 -7.23 -14.14
CA PRO A 260 -3.86 -7.54 -14.36
C PRO A 260 -2.92 -6.57 -13.61
N THR A 261 -3.45 -5.51 -12.98
CA THR A 261 -2.66 -4.51 -12.27
C THR A 261 -2.40 -4.86 -10.80
N ALA A 262 -3.16 -5.82 -10.25
CA ALA A 262 -3.00 -6.28 -8.87
C ALA A 262 -1.97 -7.42 -8.75
N TYR A 263 -1.49 -7.63 -7.53
CA TYR A 263 -0.60 -8.74 -7.16
C TYR A 263 -1.40 -9.84 -6.47
N TYR A 264 -1.72 -10.88 -7.24
CA TYR A 264 -2.43 -12.06 -6.72
C TYR A 264 -1.46 -13.05 -6.12
N VAL A 265 -1.87 -13.64 -5.00
CA VAL A 265 -1.15 -14.68 -4.25
C VAL A 265 -2.09 -15.84 -3.91
N ASP A 266 -1.54 -17.00 -3.61
CA ASP A 266 -2.32 -18.16 -3.19
C ASP A 266 -2.21 -18.32 -1.67
N ILE A 267 -3.19 -17.81 -0.92
CA ILE A 267 -3.34 -18.12 0.50
C ILE A 267 -4.04 -19.47 0.59
N ILE A 268 -3.43 -20.41 1.30
CA ILE A 268 -3.92 -21.81 1.39
C ILE A 268 -4.31 -22.21 2.81
N GLY A 269 -3.92 -21.44 3.82
CA GLY A 269 -4.23 -21.75 5.21
C GLY A 269 -3.88 -20.64 6.19
N ILE A 270 -4.37 -20.78 7.41
CA ILE A 270 -4.09 -19.91 8.55
C ILE A 270 -3.79 -20.80 9.76
N LYS A 271 -2.78 -20.43 10.55
CA LYS A 271 -2.48 -21.06 11.85
C LYS A 271 -2.71 -20.08 13.00
N VAL A 272 -3.17 -20.61 14.13
CA VAL A 272 -3.31 -19.88 15.39
C VAL A 272 -2.69 -20.72 16.51
N GLY A 273 -1.78 -20.13 17.26
CA GLY A 273 -1.05 -20.85 18.32
C GLY A 273 -0.30 -22.08 17.81
N GLY A 274 0.20 -22.04 16.56
CA GLY A 274 0.91 -23.14 15.90
C GLY A 274 0.02 -24.23 15.30
N LYS A 275 -1.32 -24.14 15.45
CA LYS A 275 -2.27 -25.14 14.90
C LYS A 275 -2.92 -24.60 13.61
N THR A 276 -2.87 -25.38 12.53
CA THR A 276 -3.59 -25.09 11.28
C THR A 276 -5.09 -25.15 11.53
N LEU A 277 -5.81 -24.13 11.07
CA LEU A 277 -7.26 -24.06 11.17
C LEU A 277 -7.92 -24.97 10.13
N SER A 278 -9.02 -25.62 10.50
CA SER A 278 -9.82 -26.47 9.60
C SER A 278 -10.64 -25.58 8.64
N ILE A 279 -9.96 -24.99 7.65
CA ILE A 279 -10.55 -24.16 6.60
C ILE A 279 -10.28 -24.85 5.27
N SER A 280 -11.33 -25.09 4.46
CA SER A 280 -11.13 -25.59 3.10
C SER A 280 -10.34 -24.58 2.27
N GLN A 281 -9.33 -25.02 1.54
CA GLN A 281 -8.56 -24.16 0.62
C GLN A 281 -9.45 -23.51 -0.45
N SER A 282 -10.58 -24.11 -0.81
CA SER A 282 -11.55 -23.52 -1.75
C SER A 282 -12.07 -22.16 -1.28
N VAL A 283 -12.13 -21.93 0.04
CA VAL A 283 -12.56 -20.66 0.65
C VAL A 283 -11.65 -19.50 0.23
N PHE A 284 -10.34 -19.75 -0.02
CA PHE A 284 -9.39 -18.73 -0.44
C PHE A 284 -9.25 -18.65 -1.97
N LYS A 285 -9.51 -19.74 -2.70
CA LYS A 285 -9.30 -19.82 -4.15
C LYS A 285 -10.34 -19.06 -4.95
N THR A 286 -11.56 -18.98 -4.45
CA THR A 286 -12.68 -18.29 -5.09
C THR A 286 -13.24 -17.24 -4.13
N PRO A 287 -13.02 -15.97 -4.36
CA PRO A 287 -12.55 -15.30 -5.59
C PRO A 287 -11.03 -15.15 -5.75
N GLY A 288 -10.22 -15.56 -4.78
CA GLY A 288 -8.78 -15.47 -4.73
C GLY A 288 -8.26 -14.44 -3.74
N SER A 289 -6.93 -14.27 -3.70
CA SER A 289 -6.27 -13.43 -2.73
C SER A 289 -5.33 -12.43 -3.40
N VAL A 290 -5.30 -11.19 -2.89
CA VAL A 290 -4.35 -10.15 -3.30
C VAL A 290 -3.55 -9.65 -2.11
N ILE A 291 -2.31 -9.25 -2.34
CA ILE A 291 -1.52 -8.48 -1.39
C ILE A 291 -1.58 -7.00 -1.76
N ASP A 292 -1.94 -6.14 -0.80
CA ASP A 292 -2.07 -4.70 -1.02
C ASP A 292 -1.57 -3.90 0.19
N SER A 293 -0.42 -3.24 0.03
CA SER A 293 0.14 -2.34 1.05
C SER A 293 -0.67 -1.05 1.25
N GLY A 294 -1.61 -0.77 0.37
CA GLY A 294 -2.52 0.37 0.49
C GLY A 294 -3.80 0.06 1.28
N ALA A 295 -4.20 -1.20 1.40
CA ALA A 295 -5.25 -1.63 2.31
C ALA A 295 -4.69 -1.77 3.73
N VAL A 296 -5.42 -1.25 4.72
CA VAL A 296 -4.93 -1.23 6.11
C VAL A 296 -5.09 -2.59 6.77
N ILE A 297 -6.29 -3.18 6.69
CA ILE A 297 -6.65 -4.40 7.42
C ILE A 297 -6.82 -5.57 6.46
N THR A 298 -6.31 -6.73 6.85
CA THR A 298 -6.57 -7.97 6.12
C THR A 298 -8.05 -8.33 6.20
N ARG A 299 -8.62 -8.59 5.02
CA ARG A 299 -10.01 -9.02 4.82
C ARG A 299 -10.03 -10.48 4.42
N LEU A 300 -10.79 -11.29 5.14
CA LEU A 300 -10.90 -12.73 4.95
C LEU A 300 -12.32 -13.11 4.53
N PRO A 301 -12.53 -14.19 3.79
CA PRO A 301 -13.85 -14.78 3.63
C PRO A 301 -14.48 -15.03 4.99
N ALA A 302 -15.80 -14.90 5.12
CA ALA A 302 -16.50 -15.00 6.38
C ALA A 302 -16.14 -16.30 7.15
N ALA A 303 -16.13 -17.46 6.46
CA ALA A 303 -15.78 -18.73 7.07
C ALA A 303 -14.33 -18.76 7.62
N ALA A 304 -13.38 -18.16 6.90
CA ALA A 304 -11.98 -18.10 7.36
C ALA A 304 -11.83 -17.13 8.55
N TYR A 305 -12.51 -15.99 8.51
CA TYR A 305 -12.54 -15.04 9.62
C TYR A 305 -13.18 -15.65 10.88
N ASP A 306 -14.30 -16.35 10.73
CA ASP A 306 -15.00 -17.00 11.85
C ASP A 306 -14.14 -18.08 12.50
N ALA A 307 -13.42 -18.88 11.70
CA ALA A 307 -12.48 -19.88 12.21
C ALA A 307 -11.31 -19.20 12.95
N LEU A 308 -10.72 -18.14 12.36
CA LEU A 308 -9.63 -17.36 12.96
C LEU A 308 -10.03 -16.76 14.30
N LYS A 309 -11.15 -16.00 14.34
CA LYS A 309 -11.60 -15.35 15.58
C LYS A 309 -11.98 -16.34 16.66
N THR A 310 -12.58 -17.48 16.29
CA THR A 310 -12.94 -18.53 17.25
C THR A 310 -11.69 -19.13 17.89
N ALA A 311 -10.71 -19.53 17.07
CA ALA A 311 -9.45 -20.06 17.58
C ALA A 311 -8.69 -19.01 18.43
N PHE A 312 -8.66 -17.75 17.98
CA PHE A 312 -8.03 -16.67 18.74
C PHE A 312 -8.70 -16.48 20.10
N ARG A 313 -10.04 -16.43 20.17
CA ARG A 313 -10.79 -16.28 21.42
C ARG A 313 -10.53 -17.42 22.40
N GLN A 314 -10.35 -18.66 21.92
CA GLN A 314 -10.01 -19.82 22.76
C GLN A 314 -8.67 -19.64 23.49
N HIS A 315 -7.71 -18.95 22.87
CA HIS A 315 -6.41 -18.63 23.50
C HIS A 315 -6.45 -17.37 24.38
N MET A 316 -7.54 -16.60 24.37
CA MET A 316 -7.65 -15.30 25.04
C MET A 316 -8.64 -15.30 26.22
N THR A 317 -9.01 -16.47 26.74
CA THR A 317 -10.02 -16.64 27.79
C THR A 317 -9.70 -15.94 29.10
N GLN A 318 -8.42 -15.68 29.39
CA GLN A 318 -7.95 -14.95 30.57
C GLN A 318 -8.24 -13.43 30.50
N TYR A 319 -8.64 -12.90 29.33
CA TYR A 319 -8.92 -11.49 29.16
C TYR A 319 -10.41 -11.23 28.99
N ARG A 320 -10.91 -10.19 29.64
CA ARG A 320 -12.32 -9.80 29.53
C ARG A 320 -12.61 -9.20 28.17
N MET A 321 -13.57 -9.76 27.44
CA MET A 321 -14.03 -9.19 26.18
C MET A 321 -14.63 -7.79 26.38
N ALA A 322 -14.37 -6.92 25.41
CA ALA A 322 -14.97 -5.60 25.28
C ALA A 322 -16.14 -5.64 24.28
N LYS A 323 -16.91 -4.57 24.21
CA LYS A 323 -17.88 -4.36 23.13
C LYS A 323 -17.12 -4.20 21.79
N PRO A 324 -17.75 -4.52 20.66
CA PRO A 324 -17.18 -4.24 19.34
C PRO A 324 -16.74 -2.77 19.21
N VAL A 325 -15.59 -2.54 18.57
CA VAL A 325 -15.02 -1.22 18.35
C VAL A 325 -14.80 -1.04 16.87
N SER A 326 -15.42 -0.03 16.26
CA SER A 326 -15.17 0.38 14.86
C SER A 326 -15.22 -0.76 13.83
N GLY A 327 -16.15 -1.72 14.00
CA GLY A 327 -16.31 -2.88 13.12
C GLY A 327 -15.52 -4.12 13.54
N PHE A 328 -14.55 -4.02 14.46
CA PHE A 328 -13.92 -5.20 15.06
C PHE A 328 -14.83 -5.81 16.12
N ASP A 329 -15.15 -7.09 15.97
CA ASP A 329 -16.04 -7.83 16.87
C ASP A 329 -15.31 -8.61 17.99
N THR A 330 -13.98 -8.71 17.88
CA THR A 330 -13.13 -9.45 18.80
C THR A 330 -12.17 -8.52 19.51
N CYS A 331 -12.67 -7.85 20.55
CA CYS A 331 -11.97 -6.85 21.32
C CYS A 331 -11.87 -7.27 22.80
N TYR A 332 -10.80 -6.86 23.46
CA TYR A 332 -10.52 -7.12 24.88
C TYR A 332 -10.24 -5.82 25.62
N ARG A 333 -10.73 -5.71 26.85
CA ARG A 333 -10.38 -4.59 27.73
C ARG A 333 -8.94 -4.70 28.18
N VAL A 334 -8.18 -3.64 27.98
CA VAL A 334 -6.78 -3.57 28.38
C VAL A 334 -6.54 -2.34 29.26
N LYS A 335 -5.67 -2.49 30.26
CA LYS A 335 -5.16 -1.34 31.01
C LYS A 335 -3.94 -0.78 30.27
N LYS A 336 -3.73 0.52 30.35
CA LYS A 336 -2.54 1.16 29.81
C LYS A 336 -1.28 0.46 30.34
N ASN A 337 -0.32 0.20 29.45
CA ASN A 337 0.94 -0.50 29.73
C ASN A 337 0.79 -1.99 30.15
N THR A 338 -0.30 -2.64 29.78
CA THR A 338 -0.45 -4.09 30.00
C THR A 338 0.17 -4.86 28.82
N THR A 339 1.07 -5.79 29.10
CA THR A 339 1.54 -6.76 28.11
C THR A 339 0.53 -7.89 28.00
N LEU A 340 -0.03 -8.09 26.80
CA LEU A 340 -0.94 -9.19 26.51
C LEU A 340 -0.16 -10.42 26.03
N LYS A 341 -0.49 -11.59 26.57
CA LYS A 341 -0.06 -12.87 25.99
C LYS A 341 -1.09 -13.27 24.94
N ILE A 342 -0.71 -13.22 23.67
CA ILE A 342 -1.59 -13.53 22.55
C ILE A 342 -1.01 -14.72 21.77
N PRO A 343 -1.87 -15.54 21.11
CA PRO A 343 -1.38 -16.62 20.26
C PRO A 343 -0.67 -16.04 19.03
N SER A 344 0.30 -16.77 18.50
CA SER A 344 0.87 -16.50 17.21
C SER A 344 -0.18 -16.71 16.12
N ILE A 345 -0.10 -15.92 15.05
CA ILE A 345 -0.86 -16.13 13.83
C ILE A 345 0.12 -16.20 12.67
N SER A 346 -0.05 -17.18 11.80
CA SER A 346 0.70 -17.28 10.54
C SER A 346 -0.24 -17.61 9.38
N PHE A 347 0.16 -17.18 8.18
CA PHE A 347 -0.51 -17.50 6.93
C PHE A 347 0.32 -18.48 6.14
N GLU A 348 -0.33 -19.48 5.57
CA GLU A 348 0.27 -20.45 4.66
C GLU A 348 -0.02 -20.00 3.22
N PHE A 349 1.03 -19.89 2.41
CA PHE A 349 0.95 -19.49 1.00
C PHE A 349 1.36 -20.65 0.09
N GLY A 350 0.93 -20.62 -1.16
CA GLY A 350 1.37 -21.53 -2.20
C GLY A 350 2.90 -21.61 -2.29
N GLY A 351 3.44 -22.79 -2.61
CA GLY A 351 4.87 -23.04 -2.55
C GLY A 351 5.37 -23.49 -1.16
N ASN A 352 4.47 -23.88 -0.28
CA ASN A 352 4.74 -24.39 1.08
C ASN A 352 5.51 -23.40 1.96
N ILE A 353 5.16 -22.13 1.87
CA ILE A 353 5.76 -21.12 2.74
C ILE A 353 4.79 -20.71 3.85
N GLU A 354 5.33 -20.49 5.04
CA GLU A 354 4.60 -19.98 6.20
C GLU A 354 5.13 -18.60 6.57
N VAL A 355 4.22 -17.64 6.67
CA VAL A 355 4.53 -16.26 7.04
C VAL A 355 3.93 -15.95 8.39
N ALA A 356 4.79 -15.85 9.42
CA ALA A 356 4.37 -15.46 10.76
C ALA A 356 4.08 -13.95 10.80
N ILE A 357 2.95 -13.59 11.40
CA ILE A 357 2.55 -12.20 11.57
C ILE A 357 3.19 -11.65 12.84
N ASP A 358 3.79 -10.47 12.73
CA ASP A 358 4.32 -9.75 13.90
C ASP A 358 3.19 -9.39 14.88
N TYR A 359 3.49 -9.35 16.18
CA TYR A 359 2.50 -9.01 17.21
C TYR A 359 1.80 -7.67 16.94
N SER A 360 2.50 -6.69 16.38
CA SER A 360 1.95 -5.40 15.98
C SER A 360 0.98 -5.49 14.79
N GLY A 361 0.95 -6.62 14.10
CA GLY A 361 0.02 -6.94 13.02
C GLY A 361 -1.17 -7.80 13.47
N ILE A 362 -1.13 -8.36 14.69
CA ILE A 362 -2.22 -9.21 15.21
C ILE A 362 -3.28 -8.40 15.94
N LEU A 363 -2.86 -7.38 16.69
CA LEU A 363 -3.77 -6.53 17.46
C LEU A 363 -3.69 -5.08 17.01
N ILE A 364 -4.83 -4.43 17.04
CA ILE A 364 -4.97 -2.98 17.00
C ILE A 364 -5.47 -2.52 18.36
N ALA A 365 -4.78 -1.56 18.98
CA ALA A 365 -5.11 -1.11 20.33
C ALA A 365 -5.40 0.40 20.36
N ASP A 366 -6.36 0.78 21.20
CA ASP A 366 -6.58 2.13 21.68
C ASP A 366 -6.18 2.27 23.16
N SER A 367 -6.59 3.34 23.82
CA SER A 367 -6.26 3.59 25.25
C SER A 367 -6.85 2.56 26.23
N SER A 368 -7.87 1.81 25.84
CA SER A 368 -8.70 0.97 26.71
C SER A 368 -9.03 -0.41 26.13
N ASN A 369 -8.82 -0.61 24.84
CA ASN A 369 -9.18 -1.84 24.14
C ASN A 369 -8.06 -2.30 23.22
N ALA A 370 -7.95 -3.62 23.04
CA ALA A 370 -7.14 -4.25 22.01
C ALA A 370 -8.04 -5.20 21.21
N CYS A 371 -8.09 -5.01 19.90
CA CYS A 371 -8.97 -5.76 19.00
C CYS A 371 -8.13 -6.60 18.03
N LEU A 372 -8.61 -7.79 17.68
CA LEU A 372 -8.05 -8.63 16.63
C LEU A 372 -8.09 -7.86 15.31
N ALA A 373 -6.93 -7.62 14.70
CA ALA A 373 -6.74 -6.72 13.55
C ALA A 373 -7.07 -7.40 12.20
N PHE A 374 -8.19 -8.10 12.14
CA PHE A 374 -8.71 -8.76 10.96
C PHE A 374 -10.20 -8.50 10.84
N LEU A 375 -10.73 -8.56 9.62
CA LEU A 375 -12.17 -8.40 9.36
C LEU A 375 -12.66 -9.46 8.37
N GLY A 376 -13.92 -9.85 8.53
CA GLY A 376 -14.62 -10.70 7.57
C GLY A 376 -15.14 -9.90 6.38
N ASN A 377 -15.12 -10.52 5.19
CA ASN A 377 -15.82 -10.00 4.02
C ASN A 377 -17.33 -10.13 4.19
N SER A 378 -18.06 -9.17 3.63
CA SER A 378 -19.54 -9.17 3.65
C SER A 378 -20.13 -10.09 2.59
N ASN A 379 -19.41 -10.32 1.46
CA ASN A 379 -19.87 -11.16 0.37
C ASN A 379 -18.89 -12.32 0.13
N SER A 380 -19.42 -13.49 -0.21
CA SER A 380 -18.61 -14.67 -0.55
C SER A 380 -17.80 -14.50 -1.83
N SER A 381 -18.19 -13.57 -2.70
CA SER A 381 -17.47 -13.22 -3.93
C SER A 381 -16.36 -12.19 -3.72
N ASP A 382 -16.15 -11.68 -2.50
CA ASP A 382 -15.14 -10.68 -2.22
C ASP A 382 -13.77 -11.33 -2.08
N LEU A 383 -12.75 -10.72 -2.71
CA LEU A 383 -11.34 -11.13 -2.60
C LEU A 383 -10.86 -11.13 -1.15
N VAL A 384 -9.96 -12.06 -0.87
CA VAL A 384 -9.05 -11.91 0.27
C VAL A 384 -8.10 -10.75 -0.01
N ILE A 385 -7.95 -9.85 0.93
CA ILE A 385 -6.97 -8.75 0.85
C ILE A 385 -5.99 -8.89 2.01
N PHE A 386 -4.72 -9.16 1.70
CA PHE A 386 -3.66 -9.19 2.69
C PHE A 386 -3.14 -7.76 2.89
N GLY A 387 -3.63 -7.09 3.93
CA GLY A 387 -3.43 -5.67 4.21
C GLY A 387 -2.09 -5.35 4.88
N ASN A 388 -1.76 -4.05 4.93
CA ASN A 388 -0.45 -3.57 5.39
C ASN A 388 -0.20 -3.79 6.90
N THR A 389 -1.25 -3.85 7.72
CA THR A 389 -1.11 -4.15 9.16
C THR A 389 -0.47 -5.52 9.39
N GLN A 390 -0.82 -6.52 8.58
CA GLN A 390 -0.23 -7.85 8.65
C GLN A 390 1.13 -7.96 7.96
N GLN A 391 1.51 -6.96 7.17
CA GLN A 391 2.81 -6.91 6.48
C GLN A 391 3.89 -6.19 7.31
N LYS A 392 3.58 -5.67 8.48
CA LYS A 392 4.54 -4.99 9.36
C LYS A 392 5.75 -5.87 9.66
N THR A 393 6.92 -5.27 9.66
CA THR A 393 8.23 -5.90 9.93
C THR A 393 8.67 -6.98 8.92
N LEU A 394 7.82 -7.33 7.97
CA LEU A 394 8.20 -8.25 6.90
C LEU A 394 8.98 -7.52 5.80
N ASP A 395 10.03 -8.16 5.31
CA ASP A 395 10.55 -7.86 3.98
C ASP A 395 9.62 -8.47 2.95
N VAL A 396 8.89 -7.64 2.23
CA VAL A 396 8.01 -8.07 1.14
C VAL A 396 8.70 -7.75 -0.18
N VAL A 397 9.05 -8.80 -0.94
CA VAL A 397 9.89 -8.70 -2.14
C VAL A 397 9.10 -9.11 -3.37
N TYR A 398 8.95 -8.19 -4.31
CA TYR A 398 8.26 -8.42 -5.59
C TYR A 398 9.29 -8.66 -6.70
N ASP A 399 9.50 -9.91 -7.09
CA ASP A 399 10.18 -10.29 -8.33
C ASP A 399 9.13 -10.46 -9.43
N VAL A 400 8.62 -9.35 -9.96
CA VAL A 400 7.50 -9.36 -10.91
C VAL A 400 7.90 -10.06 -12.21
N ALA A 401 9.14 -9.86 -12.68
CA ALA A 401 9.69 -10.53 -13.85
C ALA A 401 9.89 -12.04 -13.63
N GLY A 402 10.26 -12.43 -12.41
CA GLY A 402 10.39 -13.84 -12.00
C GLY A 402 9.07 -14.49 -11.58
N GLY A 403 7.95 -13.75 -11.62
CA GLY A 403 6.61 -14.27 -11.28
C GLY A 403 6.48 -14.74 -9.83
N LYS A 404 7.15 -14.10 -8.87
CA LYS A 404 7.16 -14.54 -7.47
C LYS A 404 7.21 -13.39 -6.48
N LEU A 405 6.62 -13.64 -5.31
CA LEU A 405 6.60 -12.78 -4.14
C LEU A 405 7.40 -13.42 -3.01
N GLY A 406 8.33 -12.70 -2.42
CA GLY A 406 9.15 -13.16 -1.31
C GLY A 406 8.74 -12.53 0.02
N PHE A 407 8.85 -13.29 1.08
CA PHE A 407 8.72 -12.82 2.45
C PHE A 407 9.98 -13.14 3.24
N GLY A 408 10.50 -12.14 3.97
CA GLY A 408 11.56 -12.28 4.94
C GLY A 408 11.10 -11.76 6.29
N HIS A 409 11.62 -12.35 7.37
CA HIS A 409 11.28 -11.89 8.72
C HIS A 409 12.26 -10.82 9.20
N ARG A 410 11.76 -9.86 10.00
CA ARG A 410 12.55 -8.80 10.64
C ARG A 410 13.32 -7.92 9.66
N GLY A 411 12.70 -7.56 8.55
CA GLY A 411 13.31 -6.66 7.57
C GLY A 411 13.53 -5.24 8.11
N CYS A 412 12.70 -4.82 9.05
CA CYS A 412 12.84 -3.57 9.80
C CYS A 412 12.16 -3.70 11.17
N SER A 413 12.68 -3.03 12.15
CA SER A 413 12.14 -3.00 13.52
C SER A 413 11.18 -1.84 13.72
#